data_4452d88603e79a3963ac46310cc4aec8
#
_entry.id   4452d88603e79a3963ac46310cc4aec8
#
_cell.length_a   1.000
_cell.length_b   1.000
_cell.length_c   1.000
_cell.angle_alpha   90.00
_cell.angle_beta   90.00
_cell.angle_gamma   90.00
#
_symmetry.space_group_name_H-M   'P 1'
#
loop_
_entity.id
_entity.type
_entity.pdbx_description
1 polymer ?
#
loop_
_entity_poly.entity_id
_entity_poly.type
_entity_poly.pdbx_seq_one_letter_code
_entity_poly.pdbx_strand_id
1 'polypeptide(L)'
;MKSIVFLFAGFDSSHAFDRVFSSMSAFERVLVWAGGVCPGSEIYVAVNDRTSPTVRNLLSESGVDAKIISRNDWNTAVLLEEMAKSASRSDAGFVVYTMADRPLLDKDLTLRVIDSHIEYLAEYTFADGYPLGFAPEVIDSGSLNILSSLARDSQKIAGMTQVRADSIFSVMRGDINSFEIEAVVAPRDYRMLRLDFSCSTLGNMVSCMSLYNLALDSRVPFNAVPLTELAEKSVKVQRTVPAFYNIQICARCWSESIYSPYFAAFEKKYSSSPLELTFNSTKIMRLEQFRALVSQIAVLSENAVIGLGEWGEPLCVENLDEYISTVLSYPGLSVLIETDGILVKPELAEKLASVVRNVPKRLDGRDPVTWIVSVDAFTPEKYGVIHPRFATDGKGSPLIESNSAFAKAVNAVSILENSFGDCVYPQMLRMNANEDELESFYRFWHDSSSPSKGRLIIQKYDHFCGLLPDERPADLSPLKRNPCWHLKRDMVVLWNGDVPLCREWILDRSVGNVFEMSIRDVWDKMESPSQRDIDCCNCLCSNPSLPESSFDEKCGACDEYYTYNF
;
A
#
# COMPACT_ATOMS: atom_id res chain seq x y z
N MET A 1 -10.70 -0.64 -37.81
CA MET A 1 -9.31 -1.14 -37.64
C MET A 1 -9.40 -2.51 -36.97
N LYS A 2 -8.56 -3.48 -37.35
CA LYS A 2 -8.57 -4.81 -36.73
C LYS A 2 -7.86 -4.76 -35.38
N SER A 3 -8.36 -5.48 -34.38
CA SER A 3 -7.78 -5.52 -33.03
C SER A 3 -7.57 -6.95 -32.55
N ILE A 4 -6.78 -7.11 -31.50
CA ILE A 4 -6.71 -8.30 -30.67
C ILE A 4 -7.04 -7.95 -29.22
N VAL A 5 -7.52 -8.95 -28.48
CA VAL A 5 -7.66 -8.86 -27.02
C VAL A 5 -6.54 -9.67 -26.39
N PHE A 6 -5.76 -9.07 -25.52
CA PHE A 6 -4.64 -9.70 -24.84
C PHE A 6 -4.86 -9.73 -23.33
N LEU A 7 -5.01 -10.93 -22.78
CA LEU A 7 -5.29 -11.18 -21.37
C LEU A 7 -4.03 -11.68 -20.66
N PHE A 8 -3.62 -11.03 -19.60
CA PHE A 8 -2.49 -11.50 -18.81
C PHE A 8 -2.96 -12.31 -17.62
N ALA A 9 -2.65 -13.60 -17.62
CA ALA A 9 -2.93 -14.58 -16.56
C ALA A 9 -1.65 -15.26 -16.03
N GLY A 10 -0.47 -14.68 -16.29
CA GLY A 10 0.83 -15.18 -15.84
C GLY A 10 1.15 -14.83 -14.39
N PHE A 11 0.17 -14.90 -13.48
CA PHE A 11 0.31 -14.54 -12.08
C PHE A 11 1.20 -15.51 -11.29
N ASP A 12 2.01 -15.00 -10.38
CA ASP A 12 2.68 -15.81 -9.37
C ASP A 12 1.74 -16.14 -8.19
N SER A 13 0.84 -15.22 -7.87
CA SER A 13 -0.26 -15.39 -6.91
C SER A 13 -1.43 -14.53 -7.35
N SER A 14 -2.65 -15.06 -7.29
CA SER A 14 -3.89 -14.34 -7.57
C SER A 14 -5.10 -15.21 -7.24
N HIS A 15 -6.20 -14.59 -6.86
CA HIS A 15 -7.52 -15.19 -6.69
C HIS A 15 -8.37 -15.18 -7.99
N ALA A 16 -7.74 -14.97 -9.14
CA ALA A 16 -8.40 -14.87 -10.44
C ALA A 16 -9.21 -16.11 -10.81
N PHE A 17 -8.85 -17.26 -10.26
CA PHE A 17 -9.46 -18.57 -10.60
C PHE A 17 -10.46 -19.06 -9.55
N ASP A 18 -10.67 -18.36 -8.45
CA ASP A 18 -11.62 -18.71 -7.41
C ASP A 18 -13.05 -18.44 -7.90
N ARG A 19 -13.92 -19.46 -7.86
CA ARG A 19 -15.32 -19.38 -8.35
C ARG A 19 -16.24 -18.74 -7.30
N VAL A 20 -16.14 -17.42 -7.15
CA VAL A 20 -16.87 -16.64 -6.14
C VAL A 20 -17.93 -15.69 -6.73
N PHE A 21 -18.10 -15.65 -8.05
CA PHE A 21 -19.05 -14.78 -8.78
C PHE A 21 -20.18 -15.60 -9.42
N SER A 22 -21.18 -16.00 -8.65
CA SER A 22 -22.28 -16.88 -9.11
C SER A 22 -21.76 -18.12 -9.86
N SER A 23 -20.88 -18.88 -9.23
CA SER A 23 -20.18 -20.06 -9.77
C SER A 23 -19.12 -19.80 -10.86
N MET A 24 -18.88 -18.56 -11.25
CA MET A 24 -17.78 -18.17 -12.14
C MET A 24 -16.59 -17.61 -11.33
N SER A 25 -15.40 -17.75 -11.89
CA SER A 25 -14.18 -17.06 -11.43
C SER A 25 -14.04 -15.68 -12.10
N ALA A 26 -13.11 -14.85 -11.61
CA ALA A 26 -12.78 -13.59 -12.25
C ALA A 26 -12.29 -13.81 -13.69
N PHE A 27 -11.45 -14.82 -13.90
CA PHE A 27 -10.95 -15.20 -15.23
C PHE A 27 -12.09 -15.55 -16.20
N GLU A 28 -13.05 -16.36 -15.79
CA GLU A 28 -14.21 -16.74 -16.62
C GLU A 28 -15.05 -15.49 -16.98
N ARG A 29 -15.23 -14.55 -16.07
CA ARG A 29 -15.92 -13.29 -16.36
C ARG A 29 -15.15 -12.41 -17.36
N VAL A 30 -13.82 -12.35 -17.25
CA VAL A 30 -12.97 -11.66 -18.23
C VAL A 30 -13.06 -12.31 -19.60
N LEU A 31 -13.13 -13.65 -19.69
CA LEU A 31 -13.34 -14.34 -20.97
C LEU A 31 -14.69 -13.97 -21.62
N VAL A 32 -15.77 -13.93 -20.84
CA VAL A 32 -17.10 -13.50 -21.33
C VAL A 32 -17.05 -12.06 -21.85
N TRP A 33 -16.40 -11.16 -21.09
CA TRP A 33 -16.20 -9.77 -21.51
C TRP A 33 -15.39 -9.70 -22.82
N ALA A 34 -14.27 -10.42 -22.92
CA ALA A 34 -13.39 -10.41 -24.10
C ALA A 34 -14.12 -10.88 -25.37
N GLY A 35 -14.92 -11.94 -25.28
CA GLY A 35 -15.75 -12.43 -26.38
C GLY A 35 -16.85 -11.46 -26.82
N GLY A 36 -17.28 -10.58 -25.91
CA GLY A 36 -18.38 -9.65 -26.16
C GLY A 36 -17.96 -8.24 -26.57
N VAL A 37 -16.72 -7.80 -26.29
CA VAL A 37 -16.28 -6.40 -26.47
C VAL A 37 -15.73 -6.13 -27.87
N CYS A 38 -15.01 -7.07 -28.46
CA CYS A 38 -14.41 -6.95 -29.79
C CYS A 38 -14.81 -8.18 -30.64
N PRO A 39 -16.05 -8.24 -31.17
CA PRO A 39 -16.51 -9.38 -31.95
C PRO A 39 -15.62 -9.64 -33.16
N GLY A 40 -15.11 -10.88 -33.30
CA GLY A 40 -14.22 -11.28 -34.37
C GLY A 40 -12.73 -10.98 -34.16
N SER A 41 -12.35 -10.35 -33.06
CA SER A 41 -10.95 -10.23 -32.66
C SER A 41 -10.42 -11.53 -32.07
N GLU A 42 -9.15 -11.84 -32.36
CA GLU A 42 -8.48 -12.98 -31.75
C GLU A 42 -8.16 -12.66 -30.29
N ILE A 43 -8.38 -13.63 -29.41
CA ILE A 43 -8.08 -13.54 -27.99
C ILE A 43 -6.77 -14.27 -27.70
N TYR A 44 -5.83 -13.61 -27.04
CA TYR A 44 -4.57 -14.16 -26.58
C TYR A 44 -4.56 -14.18 -25.05
N VAL A 45 -4.09 -15.29 -24.47
CA VAL A 45 -3.97 -15.46 -23.01
C VAL A 45 -2.53 -15.80 -22.66
N ALA A 46 -1.87 -14.88 -21.99
CA ALA A 46 -0.52 -15.06 -21.46
C ALA A 46 -0.57 -15.83 -20.13
N VAL A 47 0.17 -16.92 -20.01
CA VAL A 47 0.20 -17.80 -18.83
C VAL A 47 1.63 -18.15 -18.45
N ASN A 48 1.83 -18.60 -17.22
CA ASN A 48 3.04 -19.30 -16.78
C ASN A 48 2.74 -20.79 -16.51
N ASP A 49 3.72 -21.58 -16.09
CA ASP A 49 3.54 -23.00 -15.84
C ASP A 49 2.55 -23.29 -14.71
N ARG A 50 2.39 -22.37 -13.75
CA ARG A 50 1.43 -22.51 -12.63
C ARG A 50 -0.02 -22.32 -13.10
N THR A 51 -0.26 -21.33 -13.93
CA THR A 51 -1.62 -20.96 -14.36
C THR A 51 -2.08 -21.67 -15.61
N SER A 52 -1.15 -22.14 -16.46
CA SER A 52 -1.45 -22.80 -17.74
C SER A 52 -2.43 -23.98 -17.63
N PRO A 53 -2.30 -24.92 -16.67
CA PRO A 53 -3.26 -26.03 -16.57
C PRO A 53 -4.68 -25.55 -16.28
N THR A 54 -4.84 -24.63 -15.33
CA THR A 54 -6.14 -24.08 -14.94
C THR A 54 -6.77 -23.29 -16.09
N VAL A 55 -6.00 -22.44 -16.75
CA VAL A 55 -6.47 -21.65 -17.91
C VAL A 55 -6.94 -22.56 -19.05
N ARG A 56 -6.19 -23.63 -19.39
CA ARG A 56 -6.61 -24.60 -20.44
C ARG A 56 -7.93 -25.27 -20.12
N ASN A 57 -8.13 -25.69 -18.87
CA ASN A 57 -9.39 -26.31 -18.44
C ASN A 57 -10.54 -25.31 -18.56
N LEU A 58 -10.39 -24.08 -18.04
CA LEU A 58 -11.44 -23.07 -18.09
C LEU A 58 -11.76 -22.62 -19.52
N LEU A 59 -10.79 -22.52 -20.42
CA LEU A 59 -11.03 -22.25 -21.83
C LEU A 59 -11.83 -23.39 -22.49
N SER A 60 -11.48 -24.65 -22.18
CA SER A 60 -12.25 -25.82 -22.69
C SER A 60 -13.68 -25.82 -22.17
N GLU A 61 -13.93 -25.45 -20.91
CA GLU A 61 -15.27 -25.35 -20.31
C GLU A 61 -16.09 -24.20 -20.89
N SER A 62 -15.46 -23.05 -21.13
CA SER A 62 -16.14 -21.82 -21.62
C SER A 62 -16.50 -21.86 -23.10
N GLY A 63 -15.83 -22.70 -23.89
CA GLY A 63 -15.96 -22.73 -25.34
C GLY A 63 -15.43 -21.49 -26.06
N VAL A 64 -14.70 -20.60 -25.35
CA VAL A 64 -14.06 -19.44 -25.94
C VAL A 64 -12.79 -19.86 -26.67
N ASP A 65 -12.69 -19.54 -27.98
CA ASP A 65 -11.46 -19.76 -28.74
C ASP A 65 -10.41 -18.71 -28.39
N ALA A 66 -9.33 -19.14 -27.74
CA ALA A 66 -8.24 -18.27 -27.36
C ALA A 66 -6.87 -18.95 -27.56
N LYS A 67 -5.90 -18.17 -27.99
CA LYS A 67 -4.52 -18.59 -28.21
C LYS A 67 -3.71 -18.42 -26.95
N ILE A 68 -3.10 -19.51 -26.45
CA ILE A 68 -2.28 -19.47 -25.22
C ILE A 68 -0.83 -19.17 -25.54
N ILE A 69 -0.24 -18.24 -24.81
CA ILE A 69 1.19 -17.92 -24.82
C ILE A 69 1.76 -18.28 -23.44
N SER A 70 2.61 -19.32 -23.38
CA SER A 70 3.18 -19.83 -22.14
C SER A 70 4.65 -19.38 -21.98
N ARG A 71 4.95 -18.71 -20.86
CA ARG A 71 6.31 -18.28 -20.49
C ARG A 71 6.44 -18.22 -18.95
N ASN A 72 7.65 -18.43 -18.45
CA ASN A 72 7.97 -18.31 -17.01
C ASN A 72 8.80 -17.08 -16.66
N ASP A 73 9.22 -16.32 -17.66
CA ASP A 73 10.08 -15.13 -17.54
C ASP A 73 9.32 -13.82 -17.79
N TRP A 74 8.03 -13.81 -17.44
CA TRP A 74 7.19 -12.63 -17.64
C TRP A 74 7.74 -11.41 -16.90
N ASN A 75 7.97 -10.35 -17.66
CA ASN A 75 8.26 -9.00 -17.22
C ASN A 75 7.67 -8.02 -18.24
N THR A 76 7.74 -6.72 -17.96
CA THR A 76 7.11 -5.71 -18.83
C THR A 76 7.64 -5.75 -20.27
N ALA A 77 8.94 -5.92 -20.47
CA ALA A 77 9.53 -5.97 -21.81
C ALA A 77 9.08 -7.21 -22.59
N VAL A 78 9.04 -8.37 -21.95
CA VAL A 78 8.57 -9.63 -22.52
C VAL A 78 7.06 -9.57 -22.83
N LEU A 79 6.28 -8.96 -21.96
CA LEU A 79 4.84 -8.74 -22.19
C LEU A 79 4.60 -7.94 -23.47
N LEU A 80 5.26 -6.77 -23.60
CA LEU A 80 5.15 -5.89 -24.76
C LEU A 80 5.62 -6.57 -26.05
N GLU A 81 6.70 -7.36 -25.98
CA GLU A 81 7.21 -8.13 -27.11
C GLU A 81 6.20 -9.19 -27.60
N GLU A 82 5.59 -9.93 -26.67
CA GLU A 82 4.59 -10.95 -27.05
C GLU A 82 3.28 -10.32 -27.55
N MET A 83 2.89 -9.15 -27.03
CA MET A 83 1.81 -8.35 -27.62
C MET A 83 2.12 -7.93 -29.04
N ALA A 84 3.32 -7.38 -29.31
CA ALA A 84 3.74 -6.98 -30.65
C ALA A 84 3.72 -8.15 -31.63
N LYS A 85 4.25 -9.31 -31.25
CA LYS A 85 4.22 -10.53 -32.06
C LYS A 85 2.79 -11.00 -32.34
N SER A 86 1.91 -10.92 -31.35
CA SER A 86 0.51 -11.33 -31.47
C SER A 86 -0.26 -10.38 -32.39
N ALA A 87 -0.07 -9.08 -32.22
CA ALA A 87 -0.67 -8.06 -33.10
C ALA A 87 -0.22 -8.24 -34.56
N SER A 88 1.08 -8.44 -34.78
CA SER A 88 1.65 -8.69 -36.13
C SER A 88 1.07 -9.96 -36.77
N ARG A 89 0.95 -11.06 -36.03
CA ARG A 89 0.37 -12.32 -36.55
C ARG A 89 -1.10 -12.18 -36.96
N SER A 90 -1.82 -11.32 -36.29
CA SER A 90 -3.25 -11.08 -36.50
C SER A 90 -3.52 -9.89 -37.43
N ASP A 91 -2.49 -9.21 -37.92
CA ASP A 91 -2.60 -7.96 -38.67
C ASP A 91 -3.49 -6.93 -37.95
N ALA A 92 -3.25 -6.77 -36.63
CA ALA A 92 -4.03 -5.89 -35.77
C ALA A 92 -3.35 -4.50 -35.66
N GLY A 93 -4.16 -3.45 -35.76
CA GLY A 93 -3.70 -2.07 -35.60
C GLY A 93 -3.56 -1.65 -34.13
N PHE A 94 -4.29 -2.28 -33.22
CA PHE A 94 -4.17 -2.03 -31.78
C PHE A 94 -4.48 -3.26 -30.94
N VAL A 95 -4.06 -3.22 -29.69
CA VAL A 95 -4.24 -4.27 -28.69
C VAL A 95 -5.11 -3.74 -27.54
N VAL A 96 -6.17 -4.46 -27.22
CA VAL A 96 -6.97 -4.25 -26.01
C VAL A 96 -6.40 -5.15 -24.92
N TYR A 97 -5.75 -4.56 -23.93
CA TYR A 97 -5.00 -5.28 -22.90
C TYR A 97 -5.66 -5.17 -21.53
N THR A 98 -5.70 -6.27 -20.81
CA THR A 98 -6.08 -6.27 -19.39
C THR A 98 -5.46 -7.43 -18.64
N MET A 99 -5.34 -7.26 -17.31
CA MET A 99 -5.08 -8.36 -16.39
C MET A 99 -6.32 -9.26 -16.34
N ALA A 100 -6.11 -10.58 -16.28
CA ALA A 100 -7.19 -11.57 -16.31
C ALA A 100 -7.89 -11.80 -14.95
N ASP A 101 -7.61 -10.97 -13.98
CA ASP A 101 -8.17 -11.00 -12.63
C ASP A 101 -9.17 -9.86 -12.34
N ARG A 102 -9.69 -9.19 -13.38
CA ARG A 102 -10.60 -8.02 -13.28
C ARG A 102 -12.06 -8.43 -13.59
N PRO A 103 -12.84 -8.94 -12.61
CA PRO A 103 -14.16 -9.54 -12.88
C PRO A 103 -15.26 -8.54 -13.24
N LEU A 104 -15.02 -7.24 -13.08
CA LEU A 104 -16.02 -6.17 -13.22
C LEU A 104 -15.75 -5.24 -14.41
N LEU A 105 -15.01 -5.72 -15.42
CA LEU A 105 -14.76 -4.95 -16.64
C LEU A 105 -16.08 -4.49 -17.29
N ASP A 106 -16.18 -3.18 -17.52
CA ASP A 106 -17.35 -2.54 -18.13
C ASP A 106 -17.21 -2.51 -19.67
N LYS A 107 -18.17 -3.12 -20.35
CA LYS A 107 -18.19 -3.19 -21.81
C LYS A 107 -18.37 -1.79 -22.44
N ASP A 108 -19.27 -0.97 -21.92
CA ASP A 108 -19.56 0.34 -22.49
C ASP A 108 -18.40 1.29 -22.29
N LEU A 109 -17.75 1.26 -21.12
CA LEU A 109 -16.53 2.02 -20.86
C LEU A 109 -15.38 1.55 -21.78
N THR A 110 -15.25 0.24 -21.97
CA THR A 110 -14.24 -0.31 -22.89
C THR A 110 -14.44 0.19 -24.31
N LEU A 111 -15.67 0.19 -24.81
CA LEU A 111 -15.98 0.71 -26.18
C LEU A 111 -15.62 2.19 -26.28
N ARG A 112 -15.91 3.00 -25.25
CA ARG A 112 -15.51 4.42 -25.22
C ARG A 112 -13.98 4.58 -25.24
N VAL A 113 -13.21 3.74 -24.55
CA VAL A 113 -11.75 3.76 -24.58
C VAL A 113 -11.23 3.42 -25.98
N ILE A 114 -11.83 2.42 -26.65
CA ILE A 114 -11.48 2.03 -28.02
C ILE A 114 -11.85 3.14 -29.01
N ASP A 115 -13.04 3.72 -28.91
CA ASP A 115 -13.48 4.82 -29.79
C ASP A 115 -12.57 6.04 -29.66
N SER A 116 -12.22 6.43 -28.42
CA SER A 116 -11.28 7.52 -28.15
C SER A 116 -9.88 7.22 -28.73
N HIS A 117 -9.38 6.00 -28.57
CA HIS A 117 -8.11 5.57 -29.14
C HIS A 117 -8.06 5.74 -30.67
N ILE A 118 -9.13 5.35 -31.34
CA ILE A 118 -9.24 5.44 -32.81
C ILE A 118 -9.43 6.89 -33.27
N GLU A 119 -10.30 7.65 -32.58
CA GLU A 119 -10.64 9.04 -32.93
C GLU A 119 -9.43 9.96 -32.84
N TYR A 120 -8.64 9.84 -31.76
CA TYR A 120 -7.49 10.70 -31.52
C TYR A 120 -6.16 10.12 -32.04
N LEU A 121 -6.19 8.94 -32.68
CA LEU A 121 -4.99 8.25 -33.17
C LEU A 121 -3.94 8.08 -32.08
N ALA A 122 -4.39 7.76 -30.87
CA ALA A 122 -3.54 7.67 -29.70
C ALA A 122 -2.63 6.43 -29.76
N GLU A 123 -1.45 6.51 -29.17
CA GLU A 123 -0.53 5.37 -28.99
C GLU A 123 -0.89 4.56 -27.75
N TYR A 124 -1.50 5.23 -26.75
CA TYR A 124 -1.99 4.59 -25.52
C TYR A 124 -3.25 5.29 -25.02
N THR A 125 -4.25 4.51 -24.67
CA THR A 125 -5.52 5.04 -24.14
C THR A 125 -5.96 4.23 -22.93
N PHE A 126 -6.44 4.93 -21.90
CA PHE A 126 -6.91 4.33 -20.65
C PHE A 126 -8.11 5.08 -20.07
N ALA A 127 -8.71 4.53 -19.01
CA ALA A 127 -9.78 5.21 -18.27
C ALA A 127 -9.20 5.87 -17.02
N ASP A 128 -9.35 7.19 -16.88
CA ASP A 128 -8.86 7.97 -15.73
C ASP A 128 -10.00 8.38 -14.79
N GLY A 129 -9.69 8.47 -13.51
CA GLY A 129 -10.63 8.85 -12.47
C GLY A 129 -11.59 7.74 -12.00
N TYR A 130 -11.60 6.58 -12.63
CA TYR A 130 -12.34 5.39 -12.19
C TYR A 130 -11.51 4.55 -11.20
N PRO A 131 -12.18 3.74 -10.33
CA PRO A 131 -11.48 2.66 -9.64
C PRO A 131 -10.82 1.68 -10.61
N LEU A 132 -9.70 1.08 -10.22
CA LEU A 132 -9.05 0.03 -11.00
C LEU A 132 -9.99 -1.17 -11.20
N GLY A 133 -9.88 -1.83 -12.37
CA GLY A 133 -10.61 -3.07 -12.67
C GLY A 133 -11.85 -2.93 -13.53
N PHE A 134 -12.28 -1.70 -13.87
CA PHE A 134 -13.45 -1.49 -14.74
C PHE A 134 -13.11 -1.35 -16.24
N ALA A 135 -11.89 -0.99 -16.59
CA ALA A 135 -11.49 -0.77 -17.97
C ALA A 135 -10.20 -1.50 -18.34
N PRO A 136 -10.01 -1.86 -19.62
CA PRO A 136 -8.71 -2.27 -20.17
C PRO A 136 -7.86 -1.03 -20.51
N GLU A 137 -6.64 -1.29 -20.96
CA GLU A 137 -5.78 -0.36 -21.67
C GLU A 137 -5.82 -0.68 -23.17
N VAL A 138 -5.71 0.34 -24.02
CA VAL A 138 -5.63 0.18 -25.48
C VAL A 138 -4.31 0.75 -25.97
N ILE A 139 -3.54 -0.05 -26.73
CA ILE A 139 -2.18 0.28 -27.15
C ILE A 139 -2.08 0.11 -28.66
N ASP A 140 -1.55 1.12 -29.36
CA ASP A 140 -1.24 1.04 -30.78
C ASP A 140 -0.18 -0.03 -31.05
N SER A 141 -0.39 -0.84 -32.08
CA SER A 141 0.52 -1.96 -32.41
C SER A 141 1.91 -1.48 -32.85
N GLY A 142 2.01 -0.31 -33.46
CA GLY A 142 3.28 0.28 -33.88
C GLY A 142 4.18 0.67 -32.70
N SER A 143 3.59 1.12 -31.59
CA SER A 143 4.31 1.57 -30.40
C SER A 143 4.85 0.43 -29.53
N LEU A 144 4.30 -0.79 -29.65
CA LEU A 144 4.67 -1.92 -28.79
C LEU A 144 6.15 -2.31 -28.83
N ASN A 145 6.77 -2.29 -30.01
CA ASN A 145 8.21 -2.61 -30.15
C ASN A 145 9.10 -1.53 -29.53
N ILE A 146 8.69 -0.26 -29.65
CA ILE A 146 9.38 0.88 -29.05
C ILE A 146 9.30 0.75 -27.52
N LEU A 147 8.11 0.53 -26.98
CA LEU A 147 7.89 0.34 -25.55
C LEU A 147 8.67 -0.87 -25.00
N SER A 148 8.73 -1.99 -25.74
CA SER A 148 9.52 -3.15 -25.34
C SER A 148 11.01 -2.83 -25.27
N SER A 149 11.55 -2.06 -26.20
CA SER A 149 12.94 -1.59 -26.18
C SER A 149 13.19 -0.67 -24.98
N LEU A 150 12.33 0.32 -24.76
CA LEU A 150 12.44 1.23 -23.62
C LEU A 150 12.39 0.50 -22.28
N ALA A 151 11.52 -0.53 -22.16
CA ALA A 151 11.43 -1.37 -20.97
C ALA A 151 12.73 -2.18 -20.72
N ARG A 152 13.42 -2.61 -21.77
CA ARG A 152 14.71 -3.31 -21.66
C ARG A 152 15.85 -2.38 -21.29
N ASP A 153 15.89 -1.20 -21.89
CA ASP A 153 16.98 -0.25 -21.71
C ASP A 153 16.89 0.49 -20.37
N SER A 154 15.72 0.54 -19.77
CA SER A 154 15.50 1.20 -18.50
C SER A 154 16.08 0.38 -17.34
N GLN A 155 17.27 0.74 -16.87
CA GLN A 155 17.87 0.18 -15.65
C GLN A 155 16.99 0.41 -14.40
N LYS A 156 16.14 1.44 -14.41
CA LYS A 156 15.18 1.71 -13.32
C LYS A 156 14.04 0.69 -13.26
N ILE A 157 13.75 0.06 -14.39
CA ILE A 157 12.70 -0.97 -14.51
C ILE A 157 13.31 -2.39 -14.39
N ALA A 158 14.61 -2.54 -14.45
CA ALA A 158 15.31 -3.83 -14.31
C ALA A 158 14.99 -4.54 -12.96
N GLY A 159 14.52 -3.80 -11.95
CA GLY A 159 13.98 -4.36 -10.71
C GLY A 159 12.50 -4.79 -10.77
N MET A 160 11.74 -4.43 -11.81
CA MET A 160 10.35 -4.85 -12.00
C MET A 160 10.32 -6.24 -12.66
N THR A 161 10.49 -7.27 -11.85
CA THR A 161 10.46 -8.66 -12.32
C THR A 161 9.07 -9.18 -12.59
N GLN A 162 8.02 -8.55 -12.05
CA GLN A 162 6.63 -8.97 -12.21
C GLN A 162 5.82 -7.99 -13.04
N VAL A 163 4.93 -8.50 -13.89
CA VAL A 163 3.94 -7.69 -14.59
C VAL A 163 2.86 -7.22 -13.59
N ARG A 164 2.61 -5.92 -13.57
CA ARG A 164 1.63 -5.25 -12.71
C ARG A 164 0.61 -4.48 -13.53
N ALA A 165 -0.43 -4.01 -12.87
CA ALA A 165 -1.49 -3.23 -13.49
C ALA A 165 -0.99 -1.94 -14.18
N ASP A 166 0.08 -1.34 -13.69
CA ASP A 166 0.68 -0.10 -14.18
C ASP A 166 1.94 -0.30 -15.03
N SER A 167 2.30 -1.55 -15.34
CA SER A 167 3.56 -1.89 -16.00
C SER A 167 3.79 -1.14 -17.30
N ILE A 168 2.77 -1.02 -18.16
CA ILE A 168 2.90 -0.37 -19.47
C ILE A 168 3.04 1.14 -19.30
N PHE A 169 2.15 1.75 -18.50
CA PHE A 169 2.20 3.18 -18.24
C PHE A 169 3.51 3.61 -17.54
N SER A 170 4.08 2.76 -16.70
CA SER A 170 5.35 3.03 -16.02
C SER A 170 6.52 3.17 -17.00
N VAL A 171 6.50 2.45 -18.13
CA VAL A 171 7.50 2.62 -19.21
C VAL A 171 7.33 3.98 -19.88
N MET A 172 6.09 4.35 -20.24
CA MET A 172 5.79 5.60 -20.93
C MET A 172 6.06 6.82 -20.04
N ARG A 173 5.82 6.72 -18.74
CA ARG A 173 6.05 7.79 -17.76
C ARG A 173 7.49 8.27 -17.74
N GLY A 174 8.46 7.44 -18.13
CA GLY A 174 9.88 7.82 -18.24
C GLY A 174 10.14 8.89 -19.29
N ASP A 175 9.31 8.97 -20.35
CA ASP A 175 9.37 9.96 -21.42
C ASP A 175 7.95 10.23 -21.97
N ILE A 176 7.08 10.70 -21.10
CA ILE A 176 5.64 10.84 -21.38
C ILE A 176 5.33 11.77 -22.56
N ASN A 177 6.19 12.75 -22.80
CA ASN A 177 6.00 13.74 -23.87
C ASN A 177 6.29 13.17 -25.27
N SER A 178 6.84 11.98 -25.38
CA SER A 178 7.14 11.31 -26.65
C SER A 178 6.01 10.43 -27.16
N PHE A 179 4.89 10.34 -26.40
CA PHE A 179 3.76 9.49 -26.75
C PHE A 179 2.45 10.28 -26.83
N GLU A 180 1.59 9.91 -27.79
CA GLU A 180 0.22 10.40 -27.86
C GLU A 180 -0.66 9.58 -26.93
N ILE A 181 -0.92 10.14 -25.73
CA ILE A 181 -1.68 9.49 -24.66
C ILE A 181 -3.05 10.12 -24.53
N GLU A 182 -4.10 9.30 -24.55
CA GLU A 182 -5.47 9.72 -24.41
C GLU A 182 -6.13 9.12 -23.17
N ALA A 183 -7.04 9.85 -22.52
CA ALA A 183 -7.72 9.40 -21.32
C ALA A 183 -9.23 9.61 -21.39
N VAL A 184 -9.99 8.53 -21.19
CA VAL A 184 -11.43 8.59 -20.99
C VAL A 184 -11.73 8.92 -19.53
N VAL A 185 -12.00 10.19 -19.26
CA VAL A 185 -12.16 10.71 -17.91
C VAL A 185 -13.53 10.31 -17.32
N ALA A 186 -13.53 9.93 -16.05
CA ALA A 186 -14.73 9.65 -15.29
C ALA A 186 -15.57 10.94 -15.10
N PRO A 187 -16.91 10.83 -15.00
CA PRO A 187 -17.77 12.00 -14.77
C PRO A 187 -17.49 12.68 -13.42
N ARG A 188 -16.88 11.97 -12.51
CA ARG A 188 -16.38 12.45 -11.21
C ARG A 188 -15.08 11.71 -10.89
N ASP A 189 -14.15 12.36 -10.21
CA ASP A 189 -12.93 11.70 -9.73
C ASP A 189 -13.24 10.76 -8.55
N TYR A 190 -13.07 9.45 -8.76
CA TYR A 190 -13.28 8.42 -7.75
C TYR A 190 -11.96 7.88 -7.15
N ARG A 191 -10.80 8.40 -7.55
CA ARG A 191 -9.48 7.92 -7.08
C ARG A 191 -9.34 8.00 -5.56
N MET A 192 -10.00 8.98 -4.94
CA MET A 192 -9.98 9.14 -3.48
C MET A 192 -10.69 8.01 -2.73
N LEU A 193 -11.50 7.20 -3.37
CA LEU A 193 -12.06 5.99 -2.78
C LEU A 193 -11.02 4.89 -2.60
N ARG A 194 -9.92 4.95 -3.36
CA ARG A 194 -8.79 4.00 -3.33
C ARG A 194 -9.26 2.54 -3.47
N LEU A 195 -10.21 2.31 -4.35
CA LEU A 195 -10.77 0.98 -4.62
C LEU A 195 -10.04 0.33 -5.79
N ASP A 196 -9.71 -0.94 -5.63
CA ASP A 196 -9.16 -1.81 -6.66
C ASP A 196 -10.06 -3.05 -6.80
N PHE A 197 -10.73 -3.15 -7.93
CA PHE A 197 -11.61 -4.26 -8.29
C PHE A 197 -10.88 -5.30 -9.16
N SER A 198 -9.68 -5.68 -8.73
CA SER A 198 -8.97 -6.87 -9.19
C SER A 198 -9.12 -8.01 -8.17
N CYS A 199 -8.77 -9.22 -8.55
CA CYS A 199 -8.64 -10.36 -7.64
C CYS A 199 -7.17 -10.67 -7.36
N SER A 200 -6.31 -9.65 -7.36
CA SER A 200 -4.86 -9.78 -7.12
C SER A 200 -4.53 -10.18 -5.68
N THR A 201 -5.36 -9.76 -4.71
CA THR A 201 -5.23 -10.10 -3.29
C THR A 201 -6.55 -10.60 -2.73
N LEU A 202 -6.52 -11.27 -1.58
CA LEU A 202 -7.73 -11.71 -0.88
C LEU A 202 -8.66 -10.52 -0.59
N GLY A 203 -8.12 -9.40 -0.10
CA GLY A 203 -8.91 -8.20 0.22
C GLY A 203 -9.63 -7.63 -1.00
N ASN A 204 -8.95 -7.53 -2.12
CA ASN A 204 -9.51 -7.04 -3.37
C ASN A 204 -10.57 -8.02 -3.91
N MET A 205 -10.32 -9.34 -3.88
CA MET A 205 -11.30 -10.35 -4.27
C MET A 205 -12.58 -10.25 -3.44
N VAL A 206 -12.46 -10.09 -2.10
CA VAL A 206 -13.62 -9.92 -1.21
C VAL A 206 -14.38 -8.63 -1.54
N SER A 207 -13.68 -7.55 -1.87
CA SER A 207 -14.30 -6.30 -2.34
C SER A 207 -15.08 -6.50 -3.64
N CYS A 208 -14.47 -7.17 -4.64
CA CYS A 208 -15.12 -7.52 -5.90
C CYS A 208 -16.37 -8.39 -5.69
N MET A 209 -16.26 -9.43 -4.87
CA MET A 209 -17.36 -10.35 -4.56
C MET A 209 -18.51 -9.62 -3.84
N SER A 210 -18.16 -8.77 -2.86
CA SER A 210 -19.15 -7.98 -2.12
C SER A 210 -19.90 -7.02 -3.04
N LEU A 211 -19.19 -6.31 -3.91
CA LEU A 211 -19.80 -5.40 -4.88
C LEU A 211 -20.65 -6.16 -5.91
N TYR A 212 -20.16 -7.29 -6.42
CA TYR A 212 -20.89 -8.13 -7.36
C TYR A 212 -22.23 -8.60 -6.78
N ASN A 213 -22.23 -9.16 -5.56
CA ASN A 213 -23.44 -9.63 -4.91
C ASN A 213 -24.39 -8.47 -4.59
N LEU A 214 -23.87 -7.36 -4.09
CA LEU A 214 -24.66 -6.16 -3.78
C LEU A 214 -25.33 -5.58 -5.05
N ALA A 215 -24.64 -5.60 -6.19
CA ALA A 215 -25.19 -5.15 -7.46
C ALA A 215 -26.32 -6.05 -7.95
N LEU A 216 -26.19 -7.38 -7.80
CA LEU A 216 -27.25 -8.34 -8.11
C LEU A 216 -28.48 -8.12 -7.23
N ASP A 217 -28.28 -8.03 -5.92
CA ASP A 217 -29.38 -7.84 -4.94
C ASP A 217 -30.10 -6.52 -5.14
N SER A 218 -29.37 -5.46 -5.45
CA SER A 218 -29.90 -4.10 -5.68
C SER A 218 -30.34 -3.88 -7.12
N ARG A 219 -30.14 -4.82 -8.03
CA ARG A 219 -30.43 -4.74 -9.47
C ARG A 219 -29.75 -3.53 -10.14
N VAL A 220 -28.54 -3.23 -9.71
CA VAL A 220 -27.72 -2.17 -10.29
C VAL A 220 -27.04 -2.69 -11.56
N PRO A 221 -26.99 -1.93 -12.66
CA PRO A 221 -26.28 -2.33 -13.86
C PRO A 221 -24.79 -2.53 -13.62
N PHE A 222 -24.20 -3.51 -14.29
CA PHE A 222 -22.76 -3.80 -14.22
C PHE A 222 -21.96 -2.82 -15.10
N ASN A 223 -22.12 -1.53 -14.84
CA ASN A 223 -21.37 -0.43 -15.45
C ASN A 223 -20.52 0.30 -14.40
N ALA A 224 -19.40 0.85 -14.79
CA ALA A 224 -18.39 1.41 -13.91
C ALA A 224 -18.94 2.49 -12.95
N VAL A 225 -19.72 3.46 -13.45
CA VAL A 225 -20.26 4.55 -12.63
C VAL A 225 -21.29 4.05 -11.61
N PRO A 226 -22.37 3.32 -12.00
CA PRO A 226 -23.33 2.78 -11.03
C PRO A 226 -22.70 1.87 -9.98
N LEU A 227 -21.74 1.02 -10.38
CA LEU A 227 -21.03 0.15 -9.45
C LEU A 227 -20.15 0.94 -8.48
N THR A 228 -19.47 2.00 -8.95
CA THR A 228 -18.65 2.86 -8.08
C THR A 228 -19.51 3.61 -7.07
N GLU A 229 -20.66 4.15 -7.49
CA GLU A 229 -21.60 4.83 -6.60
C GLU A 229 -22.21 3.89 -5.55
N LEU A 230 -22.42 2.63 -5.93
CA LEU A 230 -22.86 1.59 -5.01
C LEU A 230 -21.76 1.23 -4.00
N ALA A 231 -20.53 1.09 -4.46
CA ALA A 231 -19.36 0.83 -3.63
C ALA A 231 -19.09 1.98 -2.64
N GLU A 232 -19.23 3.24 -3.07
CA GLU A 232 -19.05 4.41 -2.22
C GLU A 232 -19.99 4.41 -1.00
N LYS A 233 -21.16 3.82 -1.13
CA LYS A 233 -22.18 3.74 -0.06
C LYS A 233 -22.09 2.47 0.78
N SER A 234 -21.21 1.53 0.45
CA SER A 234 -21.14 0.23 1.09
C SER A 234 -19.84 0.01 1.87
N VAL A 235 -19.94 0.00 3.20
CA VAL A 235 -18.80 -0.32 4.08
C VAL A 235 -18.25 -1.72 3.77
N LYS A 236 -19.11 -2.72 3.50
CA LYS A 236 -18.69 -4.10 3.19
C LYS A 236 -17.88 -4.23 1.91
N VAL A 237 -18.07 -3.34 0.95
CA VAL A 237 -17.26 -3.30 -0.27
C VAL A 237 -15.90 -2.66 0.00
N GLN A 238 -15.89 -1.63 0.81
CA GLN A 238 -14.71 -0.79 1.05
C GLN A 238 -13.78 -1.35 2.14
N ARG A 239 -14.33 -2.10 3.10
CA ARG A 239 -13.60 -2.68 4.23
C ARG A 239 -13.66 -4.20 4.15
N THR A 240 -12.52 -4.83 3.92
CA THR A 240 -12.41 -6.28 3.74
C THR A 240 -11.53 -6.90 4.82
N VAL A 241 -10.28 -7.15 4.53
CA VAL A 241 -9.29 -7.65 5.49
C VAL A 241 -8.21 -6.59 5.70
N PRO A 242 -7.57 -6.52 6.87
CA PRO A 242 -6.47 -5.58 7.06
C PRO A 242 -5.33 -5.87 6.08
N ALA A 243 -4.75 -4.83 5.50
CA ALA A 243 -3.59 -4.92 4.63
C ALA A 243 -2.34 -4.27 5.24
N PHE A 244 -2.50 -3.56 6.36
CA PHE A 244 -1.43 -2.93 7.09
C PHE A 244 -1.63 -3.10 8.60
N TYR A 245 -0.59 -3.58 9.28
CA TYR A 245 -0.61 -3.79 10.72
C TYR A 245 0.51 -2.97 11.36
N ASN A 246 0.14 -1.95 12.14
CA ASN A 246 1.07 -1.23 12.98
C ASN A 246 1.20 -1.95 14.31
N ILE A 247 2.35 -2.57 14.56
CA ILE A 247 2.58 -3.37 15.76
C ILE A 247 3.63 -2.67 16.63
N GLN A 248 3.21 -2.27 17.84
CA GLN A 248 4.14 -1.81 18.87
C GLN A 248 4.84 -3.03 19.49
N ILE A 249 5.95 -3.46 18.92
CA ILE A 249 6.73 -4.56 19.52
C ILE A 249 7.46 -4.15 20.79
N CYS A 250 7.71 -2.85 20.97
CA CYS A 250 8.44 -2.26 22.09
C CYS A 250 7.93 -0.86 22.39
N ALA A 251 7.73 -0.53 23.66
CA ALA A 251 7.36 0.81 24.11
C ALA A 251 8.58 1.65 24.57
N ARG A 252 9.80 1.21 24.25
CA ARG A 252 11.04 1.96 24.57
C ARG A 252 11.33 2.99 23.49
N CYS A 253 11.82 4.16 23.91
CA CYS A 253 12.32 5.22 23.03
C CYS A 253 13.62 5.78 23.57
N TRP A 254 14.51 6.25 22.68
CA TRP A 254 15.77 6.90 23.03
C TRP A 254 15.69 8.41 23.00
N SER A 255 14.82 8.93 22.16
CA SER A 255 14.59 10.36 22.01
C SER A 255 13.11 10.68 22.12
N GLU A 256 12.83 11.91 22.50
CA GLU A 256 11.49 12.50 22.44
C GLU A 256 11.47 13.49 21.30
N SER A 257 10.54 13.30 20.36
CA SER A 257 10.26 14.28 19.32
C SER A 257 9.02 15.12 19.66
N ILE A 258 8.99 16.37 19.20
CA ILE A 258 7.85 17.28 19.42
C ILE A 258 6.56 16.78 18.74
N TYR A 259 6.69 15.84 17.80
CA TYR A 259 5.57 15.23 17.08
C TYR A 259 5.16 13.85 17.63
N SER A 260 5.74 13.42 18.75
CA SER A 260 5.38 12.12 19.34
C SER A 260 4.10 12.20 20.16
N PRO A 261 2.98 11.64 19.68
CA PRO A 261 1.72 11.65 20.40
C PRO A 261 1.76 10.79 21.65
N TYR A 262 2.62 9.79 21.67
CA TYR A 262 2.77 8.87 22.80
C TYR A 262 3.32 9.60 24.02
N PHE A 263 4.31 10.47 23.85
CA PHE A 263 4.85 11.30 24.94
C PHE A 263 3.81 12.29 25.45
N ALA A 264 3.11 13.00 24.56
CA ALA A 264 2.06 13.94 24.95
C ALA A 264 0.90 13.26 25.70
N ALA A 265 0.48 12.06 25.26
CA ALA A 265 -0.55 11.29 25.92
C ALA A 265 -0.10 10.79 27.32
N PHE A 266 1.16 10.36 27.46
CA PHE A 266 1.73 9.94 28.73
C PHE A 266 1.85 11.08 29.73
N GLU A 267 2.36 12.23 29.30
CA GLU A 267 2.49 13.42 30.14
C GLU A 267 1.14 13.87 30.70
N LYS A 268 0.12 13.89 29.84
CA LYS A 268 -1.25 14.22 30.23
C LYS A 268 -1.83 13.22 31.25
N LYS A 269 -1.47 11.93 31.15
CA LYS A 269 -2.04 10.86 31.99
C LYS A 269 -1.30 10.66 33.31
N TYR A 270 0.01 10.80 33.32
CA TYR A 270 0.85 10.37 34.45
C TYR A 270 1.62 11.49 35.15
N SER A 271 1.62 12.71 34.62
CA SER A 271 2.33 13.89 35.19
C SER A 271 3.81 13.66 35.53
N SER A 272 4.47 12.73 34.84
CA SER A 272 5.88 12.34 35.05
C SER A 272 6.63 12.43 33.73
N SER A 273 7.98 12.50 33.80
CA SER A 273 8.80 12.54 32.57
C SER A 273 8.54 11.29 31.70
N PRO A 274 7.88 11.44 30.54
CA PRO A 274 7.52 10.28 29.71
C PRO A 274 8.74 9.55 29.18
N LEU A 275 9.82 10.29 28.85
CA LEU A 275 11.03 9.71 28.26
C LEU A 275 11.75 8.75 29.22
N GLU A 276 11.88 9.09 30.51
CA GLU A 276 12.49 8.19 31.49
C GLU A 276 11.67 6.91 31.67
N LEU A 277 10.32 7.02 31.70
CA LEU A 277 9.43 5.87 31.79
C LEU A 277 9.51 4.97 30.55
N THR A 278 9.62 5.58 29.36
CA THR A 278 9.74 4.82 28.11
C THR A 278 11.13 4.24 27.93
N PHE A 279 12.19 4.99 28.20
CA PHE A 279 13.57 4.50 28.10
C PHE A 279 13.84 3.28 29.01
N ASN A 280 13.34 3.31 30.25
CA ASN A 280 13.46 2.22 31.20
C ASN A 280 12.34 1.17 31.07
N SER A 281 11.48 1.28 30.05
CA SER A 281 10.34 0.40 29.89
C SER A 281 10.78 -1.04 29.63
N THR A 282 10.18 -1.98 30.35
CA THR A 282 10.27 -3.42 30.09
C THR A 282 9.13 -3.93 29.20
N LYS A 283 8.32 -2.99 28.66
CA LYS A 283 7.13 -3.29 27.87
C LYS A 283 7.54 -3.68 26.46
N ILE A 284 7.75 -4.97 26.26
CA ILE A 284 8.12 -5.59 24.98
C ILE A 284 7.13 -6.73 24.73
N MET A 285 6.60 -6.82 23.52
CA MET A 285 5.82 -7.97 23.09
C MET A 285 6.72 -9.20 23.02
N ARG A 286 6.36 -10.27 23.72
CA ARG A 286 7.17 -11.51 23.71
C ARG A 286 7.16 -12.16 22.33
N LEU A 287 8.26 -12.73 21.92
CA LEU A 287 8.41 -13.33 20.60
C LEU A 287 7.36 -14.44 20.33
N GLU A 288 6.99 -15.23 21.33
CA GLU A 288 5.94 -16.26 21.18
C GLU A 288 4.56 -15.63 20.91
N GLN A 289 4.26 -14.52 21.56
CA GLN A 289 3.01 -13.77 21.33
C GLN A 289 3.02 -13.17 19.92
N PHE A 290 4.15 -12.60 19.50
CA PHE A 290 4.33 -12.06 18.15
C PHE A 290 4.21 -13.16 17.08
N ARG A 291 4.83 -14.33 17.27
CA ARG A 291 4.69 -15.48 16.37
C ARG A 291 3.24 -15.93 16.22
N ALA A 292 2.52 -16.04 17.31
CA ALA A 292 1.09 -16.39 17.30
C ALA A 292 0.25 -15.34 16.57
N LEU A 293 0.53 -14.05 16.79
CA LEU A 293 -0.13 -12.94 16.11
C LEU A 293 0.14 -12.96 14.60
N VAL A 294 1.40 -13.06 14.18
CA VAL A 294 1.78 -13.08 12.75
C VAL A 294 1.17 -14.28 12.02
N SER A 295 1.09 -15.43 12.68
CA SER A 295 0.41 -16.61 12.12
C SER A 295 -1.08 -16.35 11.85
N GLN A 296 -1.78 -15.65 12.74
CA GLN A 296 -3.18 -15.26 12.54
C GLN A 296 -3.32 -14.21 11.44
N ILE A 297 -2.39 -13.23 11.36
CA ILE A 297 -2.36 -12.23 10.29
C ILE A 297 -2.20 -12.90 8.92
N ALA A 298 -1.28 -13.85 8.80
CA ALA A 298 -1.04 -14.57 7.55
C ALA A 298 -2.29 -15.32 7.05
N VAL A 299 -3.11 -15.86 7.98
CA VAL A 299 -4.37 -16.55 7.64
C VAL A 299 -5.48 -15.55 7.32
N LEU A 300 -5.56 -14.41 8.04
CA LEU A 300 -6.63 -13.43 7.86
C LEU A 300 -6.47 -12.64 6.58
N SER A 301 -5.26 -12.19 6.27
CA SER A 301 -4.99 -11.20 5.23
C SER A 301 -4.29 -11.77 4.01
N GLU A 302 -3.56 -12.89 4.16
CA GLU A 302 -2.65 -13.48 3.17
C GLU A 302 -1.52 -12.53 2.74
N ASN A 303 -1.87 -11.31 2.30
CA ASN A 303 -0.95 -10.26 1.89
C ASN A 303 -1.09 -9.04 2.81
N ALA A 304 -0.03 -8.66 3.51
CA ALA A 304 -0.02 -7.49 4.38
C ALA A 304 1.38 -6.94 4.62
N VAL A 305 1.45 -5.67 5.02
CA VAL A 305 2.65 -5.03 5.56
C VAL A 305 2.57 -5.02 7.08
N ILE A 306 3.64 -5.44 7.73
CA ILE A 306 3.79 -5.43 9.19
C ILE A 306 4.76 -4.30 9.56
N GLY A 307 4.21 -3.18 10.05
CA GLY A 307 4.99 -2.08 10.61
C GLY A 307 5.42 -2.39 12.04
N LEU A 308 6.70 -2.25 12.36
CA LEU A 308 7.26 -2.58 13.68
C LEU A 308 7.65 -1.34 14.50
N GLY A 309 7.28 -0.15 14.08
CA GLY A 309 7.69 1.12 14.69
C GLY A 309 6.61 1.87 15.47
N GLU A 310 5.40 1.33 15.67
CA GLU A 310 4.32 2.08 16.31
C GLU A 310 4.69 2.48 17.74
N TRP A 311 4.81 3.78 17.98
CA TRP A 311 5.10 4.45 19.26
C TRP A 311 6.22 3.84 20.10
N GLY A 312 7.29 3.38 19.45
CA GLY A 312 8.48 2.86 20.10
C GLY A 312 9.61 2.64 19.11
N GLU A 313 10.81 2.43 19.60
CA GLU A 313 12.00 2.19 18.78
C GLU A 313 12.24 0.68 18.65
N PRO A 314 12.01 0.10 17.46
CA PRO A 314 12.15 -1.35 17.26
C PRO A 314 13.58 -1.84 17.48
N LEU A 315 14.60 -1.01 17.25
CA LEU A 315 16.01 -1.37 17.48
C LEU A 315 16.38 -1.51 18.96
N CYS A 316 15.46 -1.17 19.88
CA CYS A 316 15.60 -1.49 21.29
C CYS A 316 15.33 -2.97 21.62
N VAL A 317 14.83 -3.76 20.66
CA VAL A 317 14.59 -5.19 20.82
C VAL A 317 15.84 -5.98 20.40
N GLU A 318 16.49 -6.68 21.34
CA GLU A 318 17.78 -7.35 21.12
C GLU A 318 17.75 -8.43 20.03
N ASN A 319 16.62 -9.13 19.90
CA ASN A 319 16.42 -10.21 18.92
C ASN A 319 15.46 -9.81 17.78
N LEU A 320 15.54 -8.56 17.32
CA LEU A 320 14.70 -8.04 16.22
C LEU A 320 14.79 -8.88 14.93
N ASP A 321 15.95 -9.53 14.69
CA ASP A 321 16.16 -10.49 13.60
C ASP A 321 15.15 -11.65 13.64
N GLU A 322 14.77 -12.14 14.82
CA GLU A 322 13.78 -13.20 14.97
C GLU A 322 12.35 -12.69 14.67
N TYR A 323 12.03 -11.43 15.01
CA TYR A 323 10.74 -10.82 14.64
C TYR A 323 10.64 -10.66 13.11
N ILE A 324 11.68 -10.12 12.48
CA ILE A 324 11.75 -9.99 11.01
C ILE A 324 11.62 -11.37 10.34
N SER A 325 12.42 -12.34 10.77
CA SER A 325 12.39 -13.70 10.24
C SER A 325 11.00 -14.36 10.39
N THR A 326 10.32 -14.11 11.51
CA THR A 326 8.97 -14.61 11.75
C THR A 326 7.99 -14.09 10.69
N VAL A 327 8.00 -12.79 10.41
CA VAL A 327 7.14 -12.21 9.37
C VAL A 327 7.49 -12.77 8.00
N LEU A 328 8.78 -12.79 7.66
CA LEU A 328 9.27 -13.21 6.34
C LEU A 328 9.11 -14.70 6.05
N SER A 329 8.81 -15.51 7.06
CA SER A 329 8.46 -16.93 6.87
C SER A 329 7.13 -17.12 6.11
N TYR A 330 6.30 -16.08 6.02
CA TYR A 330 5.05 -16.06 5.25
C TYR A 330 5.25 -15.27 3.95
N PRO A 331 5.13 -15.88 2.77
CA PRO A 331 5.47 -15.24 1.49
C PRO A 331 4.64 -14.00 1.13
N GLY A 332 3.44 -13.86 1.68
CA GLY A 332 2.57 -12.71 1.47
C GLY A 332 2.80 -11.54 2.41
N LEU A 333 3.67 -11.69 3.42
CA LEU A 333 3.92 -10.63 4.41
C LEU A 333 5.24 -9.93 4.16
N SER A 334 5.29 -8.62 4.32
CA SER A 334 6.49 -7.78 4.30
C SER A 334 6.64 -7.01 5.61
N VAL A 335 7.85 -6.53 5.89
CA VAL A 335 8.17 -5.78 7.10
C VAL A 335 8.44 -4.31 6.75
N LEU A 336 7.85 -3.38 7.48
CA LEU A 336 8.21 -1.97 7.49
C LEU A 336 8.82 -1.63 8.86
N ILE A 337 10.02 -1.03 8.86
CA ILE A 337 10.69 -0.62 10.09
C ILE A 337 10.90 0.88 10.05
N GLU A 338 10.26 1.57 10.99
CA GLU A 338 10.51 2.99 11.25
C GLU A 338 11.46 3.13 12.44
N THR A 339 12.51 3.92 12.31
CA THR A 339 13.54 4.11 13.34
C THR A 339 14.08 5.53 13.35
N ASP A 340 14.50 6.00 14.54
CA ASP A 340 15.27 7.25 14.67
C ASP A 340 16.74 7.11 14.20
N GLY A 341 17.17 5.90 13.87
CA GLY A 341 18.51 5.59 13.35
C GLY A 341 19.64 5.64 14.40
N ILE A 342 19.37 6.10 15.62
CA ILE A 342 20.41 6.34 16.65
C ILE A 342 21.15 5.04 17.03
N LEU A 343 20.43 3.91 17.04
CA LEU A 343 20.95 2.60 17.44
C LEU A 343 21.54 1.80 16.27
N VAL A 344 21.45 2.30 15.05
CA VAL A 344 21.98 1.61 13.88
C VAL A 344 23.51 1.55 13.94
N LYS A 345 24.03 0.33 13.83
CA LYS A 345 25.47 0.04 13.75
C LYS A 345 25.71 -0.96 12.62
N PRO A 346 26.88 -0.96 11.97
CA PRO A 346 27.18 -1.90 10.89
C PRO A 346 26.95 -3.37 11.27
N GLU A 347 27.34 -3.77 12.49
CA GLU A 347 27.20 -5.14 12.96
C GLU A 347 25.72 -5.53 13.13
N LEU A 348 24.90 -4.61 13.64
CA LEU A 348 23.46 -4.82 13.78
C LEU A 348 22.79 -4.87 12.40
N ALA A 349 23.11 -3.94 11.51
CA ALA A 349 22.56 -3.91 10.16
C ALA A 349 22.90 -5.20 9.38
N GLU A 350 24.13 -5.69 9.46
CA GLU A 350 24.54 -6.94 8.83
C GLU A 350 23.83 -8.16 9.44
N LYS A 351 23.68 -8.19 10.77
CA LYS A 351 22.89 -9.25 11.45
C LYS A 351 21.47 -9.30 10.91
N LEU A 352 20.79 -8.14 10.83
CA LEU A 352 19.42 -8.04 10.33
C LEU A 352 19.34 -8.35 8.83
N ALA A 353 20.31 -7.89 8.03
CA ALA A 353 20.36 -8.17 6.60
C ALA A 353 20.57 -9.65 6.30
N SER A 354 21.26 -10.39 7.17
CA SER A 354 21.52 -11.82 6.97
C SER A 354 20.23 -12.66 6.88
N VAL A 355 19.15 -12.27 7.59
CA VAL A 355 17.86 -12.96 7.56
C VAL A 355 16.98 -12.53 6.38
N VAL A 356 17.36 -11.49 5.67
CA VAL A 356 16.61 -10.93 4.52
C VAL A 356 17.26 -11.30 3.18
N ARG A 357 18.58 -11.42 3.13
CA ARG A 357 19.41 -11.51 1.90
C ARG A 357 18.94 -12.54 0.88
N ASN A 358 18.41 -13.67 1.30
CA ASN A 358 17.95 -14.74 0.43
C ASN A 358 16.41 -14.83 0.34
N VAL A 359 15.72 -13.87 0.91
CA VAL A 359 14.25 -13.85 0.86
C VAL A 359 13.83 -13.20 -0.46
N PRO A 360 13.03 -13.88 -1.30
CA PRO A 360 12.56 -13.32 -2.55
C PRO A 360 11.60 -12.14 -2.30
N LYS A 361 11.34 -11.34 -3.33
CA LYS A 361 10.23 -10.38 -3.30
C LYS A 361 8.94 -11.09 -2.91
N ARG A 362 8.06 -10.37 -2.23
CA ARG A 362 6.81 -10.94 -1.73
C ARG A 362 5.85 -11.24 -2.90
N LEU A 363 4.80 -11.98 -2.61
CA LEU A 363 3.83 -12.42 -3.62
C LEU A 363 3.19 -11.25 -4.39
N ASP A 364 3.05 -10.09 -3.74
CA ASP A 364 2.58 -8.84 -4.33
C ASP A 364 3.70 -8.00 -4.98
N GLY A 365 4.93 -8.53 -5.04
CA GLY A 365 6.10 -7.89 -5.63
C GLY A 365 6.79 -6.86 -4.75
N ARG A 366 6.36 -6.66 -3.50
CA ARG A 366 7.04 -5.77 -2.53
C ARG A 366 8.39 -6.34 -2.10
N ASP A 367 9.24 -5.44 -1.62
CA ASP A 367 10.48 -5.85 -0.96
C ASP A 367 10.17 -6.53 0.38
N PRO A 368 10.99 -7.50 0.80
CA PRO A 368 10.80 -8.19 2.08
C PRO A 368 10.81 -7.24 3.27
N VAL A 369 11.71 -6.24 3.24
CA VAL A 369 11.86 -5.23 4.30
C VAL A 369 11.98 -3.86 3.67
N THR A 370 11.30 -2.87 4.25
CA THR A 370 11.45 -1.45 3.95
C THR A 370 11.87 -0.72 5.21
N TRP A 371 12.85 0.19 5.10
CA TRP A 371 13.35 1.01 6.19
C TRP A 371 12.96 2.47 6.00
N ILE A 372 12.42 3.07 7.04
CA ILE A 372 12.21 4.52 7.14
C ILE A 372 13.08 5.02 8.30
N VAL A 373 13.94 5.99 8.03
CA VAL A 373 14.80 6.63 9.02
C VAL A 373 14.33 8.08 9.23
N SER A 374 13.85 8.39 10.42
CA SER A 374 13.42 9.74 10.80
C SER A 374 14.64 10.65 10.97
N VAL A 375 14.97 11.41 9.92
CA VAL A 375 16.05 12.39 9.92
C VAL A 375 15.51 13.78 10.28
N ASP A 376 14.32 14.13 9.80
CA ASP A 376 13.48 15.30 10.15
C ASP A 376 14.09 16.69 9.94
N ALA A 377 15.39 16.80 9.68
CA ALA A 377 16.10 18.07 9.53
C ALA A 377 17.24 17.95 8.52
N PHE A 378 17.73 19.10 8.07
CA PHE A 378 18.94 19.20 7.25
C PHE A 378 20.17 19.65 8.09
N THR A 379 19.94 20.33 9.21
CA THR A 379 21.00 20.79 10.14
C THR A 379 20.85 20.16 11.53
N PRO A 380 21.97 20.00 12.28
CA PRO A 380 21.93 19.53 13.65
C PRO A 380 21.13 20.44 14.59
N GLU A 381 21.18 21.76 14.35
CA GLU A 381 20.46 22.76 15.12
C GLU A 381 18.95 22.57 15.02
N LYS A 382 18.45 22.36 13.81
CA LYS A 382 17.03 22.13 13.56
C LYS A 382 16.61 20.76 14.11
N TYR A 383 17.44 19.73 13.95
CA TYR A 383 17.22 18.42 14.54
C TYR A 383 17.05 18.52 16.07
N GLY A 384 17.88 19.32 16.75
CA GLY A 384 17.76 19.55 18.20
C GLY A 384 16.48 20.28 18.63
N VAL A 385 15.88 21.09 17.76
CA VAL A 385 14.56 21.70 18.00
C VAL A 385 13.45 20.64 17.93
N ILE A 386 13.55 19.73 16.98
CA ILE A 386 12.55 18.67 16.76
C ILE A 386 12.70 17.54 17.77
N HIS A 387 13.93 17.22 18.16
CA HIS A 387 14.27 16.20 19.15
C HIS A 387 14.91 16.85 20.39
N PRO A 388 14.13 17.54 21.23
CA PRO A 388 14.67 18.37 22.31
C PRO A 388 15.25 17.58 23.47
N ARG A 389 14.85 16.33 23.66
CA ARG A 389 15.25 15.51 24.81
C ARG A 389 15.70 14.12 24.39
N PHE A 390 16.76 13.64 25.03
CA PHE A 390 17.31 12.30 24.89
C PHE A 390 17.35 11.59 26.24
N ALA A 391 17.35 10.26 26.22
CA ALA A 391 17.49 9.44 27.40
C ALA A 391 18.75 9.82 28.18
N THR A 392 18.65 9.83 29.52
CA THR A 392 19.72 10.24 30.42
C THR A 392 20.31 9.04 31.19
N ASP A 393 21.55 9.20 31.67
CA ASP A 393 22.13 8.30 32.66
C ASP A 393 21.48 8.50 34.04
N GLY A 394 21.79 7.63 34.99
CA GLY A 394 21.27 7.75 36.36
C GLY A 394 21.71 9.03 37.12
N LYS A 395 22.48 9.94 36.49
CA LYS A 395 22.92 11.22 37.01
C LYS A 395 22.27 12.41 36.30
N GLY A 396 21.39 12.14 35.34
CA GLY A 396 20.67 13.16 34.58
C GLY A 396 21.42 13.72 33.37
N SER A 397 22.58 13.15 33.00
CA SER A 397 23.31 13.56 31.79
C SER A 397 22.73 12.84 30.57
N PRO A 398 22.52 13.50 29.40
CA PRO A 398 22.04 12.85 28.20
C PRO A 398 23.01 11.77 27.73
N LEU A 399 22.49 10.59 27.38
CA LEU A 399 23.29 9.48 26.86
C LEU A 399 23.84 9.75 25.46
N ILE A 400 23.26 10.74 24.78
CA ILE A 400 23.71 11.21 23.48
C ILE A 400 23.42 12.71 23.33
N GLU A 401 24.38 13.43 22.77
CA GLU A 401 24.21 14.85 22.42
C GLU A 401 23.45 14.98 21.08
N SER A 402 22.64 16.03 20.92
CA SER A 402 21.80 16.27 19.74
C SER A 402 22.59 16.23 18.42
N ASN A 403 23.73 16.92 18.32
CA ASN A 403 24.57 16.90 17.12
C ASN A 403 25.08 15.48 16.79
N SER A 404 25.40 14.71 17.81
CA SER A 404 25.80 13.30 17.64
C SER A 404 24.62 12.41 17.22
N ALA A 405 23.42 12.69 17.73
CA ALA A 405 22.20 11.96 17.35
C ALA A 405 21.85 12.23 15.87
N PHE A 406 21.86 13.49 15.43
CA PHE A 406 21.67 13.86 14.04
C PHE A 406 22.67 13.16 13.12
N ALA A 407 23.96 13.22 13.43
CA ALA A 407 25.01 12.55 12.65
C ALA A 407 24.78 11.03 12.57
N LYS A 408 24.29 10.40 13.64
CA LYS A 408 23.95 8.96 13.64
C LYS A 408 22.73 8.67 12.78
N ALA A 409 21.67 9.47 12.84
CA ALA A 409 20.48 9.32 12.01
C ALA A 409 20.83 9.41 10.51
N VAL A 410 21.61 10.42 10.11
CA VAL A 410 22.09 10.56 8.72
C VAL A 410 22.98 9.38 8.31
N ASN A 411 23.92 8.96 9.17
CA ASN A 411 24.80 7.82 8.87
C ASN A 411 24.07 6.48 8.84
N ALA A 412 22.99 6.35 9.60
CA ALA A 412 22.15 5.15 9.61
C ALA A 412 21.59 4.84 8.22
N VAL A 413 21.21 5.86 7.44
CA VAL A 413 20.77 5.69 6.04
C VAL A 413 21.86 5.01 5.21
N SER A 414 23.11 5.48 5.33
CA SER A 414 24.25 4.88 4.61
C SER A 414 24.51 3.44 5.03
N ILE A 415 24.48 3.16 6.34
CA ILE A 415 24.72 1.82 6.87
C ILE A 415 23.63 0.85 6.40
N LEU A 416 22.37 1.25 6.52
CA LEU A 416 21.24 0.42 6.09
C LEU A 416 21.23 0.22 4.57
N GLU A 417 21.50 1.28 3.78
CA GLU A 417 21.58 1.17 2.32
C GLU A 417 22.66 0.18 1.88
N ASN A 418 23.82 0.19 2.52
CA ASN A 418 24.90 -0.76 2.23
C ASN A 418 24.53 -2.22 2.57
N SER A 419 23.66 -2.41 3.55
CA SER A 419 23.26 -3.76 4.01
C SER A 419 22.04 -4.31 3.30
N PHE A 420 21.04 -3.44 2.98
CA PHE A 420 19.74 -3.82 2.46
C PHE A 420 19.48 -3.37 1.01
N GLY A 421 20.23 -2.38 0.51
CA GLY A 421 20.06 -1.84 -0.85
C GLY A 421 18.84 -0.92 -0.97
N ASP A 422 18.14 -0.99 -2.08
CA ASP A 422 17.18 0.00 -2.57
C ASP A 422 15.85 0.12 -1.78
N CYS A 423 15.82 -0.23 -0.50
CA CYS A 423 14.63 -0.22 0.35
C CYS A 423 14.75 0.71 1.57
N VAL A 424 15.65 1.70 1.53
CA VAL A 424 15.91 2.64 2.64
C VAL A 424 15.51 4.05 2.26
N TYR A 425 14.71 4.68 3.12
CA TYR A 425 14.13 6.00 2.91
C TYR A 425 14.41 6.92 4.09
N PRO A 426 15.24 7.97 3.96
CA PRO A 426 15.27 9.06 4.93
C PRO A 426 13.96 9.83 4.88
N GLN A 427 13.40 10.13 6.04
CA GLN A 427 12.12 10.83 6.17
C GLN A 427 12.31 12.20 6.85
N MET A 428 11.57 13.17 6.35
CA MET A 428 11.26 14.42 7.03
C MET A 428 9.76 14.50 7.29
N LEU A 429 9.38 14.64 8.54
CA LEU A 429 8.02 15.02 8.90
C LEU A 429 7.90 16.54 8.75
N ARG A 430 7.15 16.99 7.74
CA ARG A 430 7.05 18.42 7.39
C ARG A 430 6.23 19.21 8.39
N MET A 431 6.85 20.14 9.10
CA MET A 431 6.26 20.98 10.16
C MET A 431 6.67 22.44 10.00
N ASN A 432 5.95 23.36 10.67
CA ASN A 432 6.39 24.76 10.77
C ASN A 432 7.82 24.87 11.31
N ALA A 433 8.18 23.99 12.25
CA ALA A 433 9.49 23.96 12.86
C ALA A 433 10.65 23.69 11.89
N ASN A 434 10.43 23.00 10.75
CA ASN A 434 11.47 22.64 9.77
C ASN A 434 11.14 23.04 8.33
N GLU A 435 10.11 23.84 8.10
CA GLU A 435 9.69 24.25 6.75
C GLU A 435 10.80 25.00 5.99
N ASP A 436 11.60 25.77 6.69
CA ASP A 436 12.74 26.51 6.13
C ASP A 436 13.87 25.61 5.61
N GLU A 437 13.95 24.38 6.05
CA GLU A 437 14.95 23.39 5.58
C GLU A 437 14.41 22.41 4.53
N LEU A 438 13.11 22.44 4.20
CA LEU A 438 12.46 21.47 3.32
C LEU A 438 13.16 21.37 1.96
N GLU A 439 13.47 22.50 1.33
CA GLU A 439 14.13 22.52 0.02
C GLU A 439 15.54 21.94 0.08
N SER A 440 16.30 22.27 1.11
CA SER A 440 17.66 21.75 1.30
C SER A 440 17.67 20.26 1.56
N PHE A 441 16.75 19.77 2.40
CA PHE A 441 16.54 18.34 2.65
C PHE A 441 16.19 17.60 1.36
N TYR A 442 15.19 18.11 0.62
CA TYR A 442 14.75 17.51 -0.64
C TYR A 442 15.90 17.44 -1.65
N ARG A 443 16.59 18.55 -1.93
CA ARG A 443 17.69 18.59 -2.91
C ARG A 443 18.81 17.61 -2.56
N PHE A 444 19.20 17.53 -1.30
CA PHE A 444 20.26 16.63 -0.84
C PHE A 444 19.88 15.16 -1.03
N TRP A 445 18.71 14.77 -0.52
CA TRP A 445 18.31 13.37 -0.55
C TRP A 445 17.80 12.90 -1.93
N HIS A 446 17.27 13.80 -2.74
CA HIS A 446 16.82 13.50 -4.11
C HIS A 446 17.97 13.29 -5.10
N ASP A 447 19.16 13.74 -4.78
CA ASP A 447 20.33 13.53 -5.60
C ASP A 447 20.69 12.03 -5.66
N SER A 448 20.97 11.51 -6.85
CA SER A 448 21.34 10.10 -7.06
C SER A 448 22.66 9.71 -6.39
N SER A 449 23.51 10.69 -6.04
CA SER A 449 24.75 10.49 -5.29
C SER A 449 24.55 10.50 -3.77
N SER A 450 23.33 10.80 -3.29
CA SER A 450 22.99 10.76 -1.87
C SER A 450 23.10 9.34 -1.30
N PRO A 451 23.25 9.20 0.02
CA PRO A 451 23.27 7.87 0.65
C PRO A 451 22.09 6.98 0.30
N SER A 452 20.90 7.56 0.10
CA SER A 452 19.68 6.83 -0.29
C SER A 452 19.47 6.76 -1.81
N LYS A 453 20.42 7.22 -2.63
CA LYS A 453 20.37 7.19 -4.10
C LYS A 453 19.10 7.84 -4.69
N GLY A 454 18.69 8.96 -4.13
CA GLY A 454 17.54 9.73 -4.60
C GLY A 454 16.21 9.36 -3.93
N ARG A 455 16.16 8.37 -3.06
CA ARG A 455 14.95 7.99 -2.32
C ARG A 455 14.81 8.84 -1.07
N LEU A 456 13.61 9.35 -0.82
CA LEU A 456 13.26 10.09 0.40
C LEU A 456 11.74 10.08 0.59
N ILE A 457 11.32 10.41 1.80
CA ILE A 457 9.92 10.63 2.15
C ILE A 457 9.80 12.02 2.79
N ILE A 458 8.83 12.80 2.33
CA ILE A 458 8.35 14.00 3.01
C ILE A 458 6.93 13.69 3.44
N GLN A 459 6.77 13.45 4.74
CA GLN A 459 5.49 13.09 5.31
C GLN A 459 4.77 14.33 5.85
N LYS A 460 3.45 14.34 5.71
CA LYS A 460 2.60 15.37 6.31
C LYS A 460 2.62 15.23 7.84
N TYR A 461 2.69 16.37 8.55
CA TYR A 461 2.52 16.40 10.00
C TYR A 461 1.08 16.09 10.40
N ASP A 462 0.94 15.31 11.46
CA ASP A 462 -0.31 14.99 12.11
C ASP A 462 -0.31 15.53 13.55
N HIS A 463 -1.32 16.28 13.93
CA HIS A 463 -1.49 16.80 15.28
C HIS A 463 -2.29 15.87 16.21
N PHE A 464 -2.59 14.64 15.76
CA PHE A 464 -3.32 13.62 16.52
C PHE A 464 -4.60 14.14 17.16
N CYS A 465 -5.50 14.67 16.32
CA CYS A 465 -6.79 15.21 16.75
C CYS A 465 -6.67 16.31 17.83
N GLY A 466 -5.64 17.14 17.75
CA GLY A 466 -5.39 18.22 18.71
C GLY A 466 -4.71 17.78 20.01
N LEU A 467 -4.17 16.57 20.09
CA LEU A 467 -3.31 16.14 21.18
C LEU A 467 -1.96 16.88 21.16
N LEU A 468 -1.43 17.11 19.96
CA LEU A 468 -0.22 17.88 19.70
C LEU A 468 -0.55 19.31 19.24
N PRO A 469 0.36 20.27 19.38
CA PRO A 469 0.23 21.60 18.78
C PRO A 469 0.03 21.53 17.27
N ASP A 470 -0.65 22.51 16.67
CA ASP A 470 -0.78 22.60 15.23
C ASP A 470 0.50 23.16 14.58
N GLU A 471 1.34 22.27 14.08
CA GLU A 471 2.59 22.56 13.39
C GLU A 471 2.47 22.37 11.86
N ARG A 472 1.26 22.32 11.33
CA ARG A 472 1.05 22.16 9.88
C ARG A 472 1.42 23.44 9.13
N PRO A 473 2.35 23.40 8.16
CA PRO A 473 2.65 24.56 7.31
C PRO A 473 1.48 24.98 6.43
N ALA A 474 0.64 24.01 6.04
CA ALA A 474 -0.59 24.24 5.28
C ALA A 474 -1.61 23.14 5.56
N ASP A 475 -2.87 23.53 5.72
CA ASP A 475 -3.98 22.57 5.74
C ASP A 475 -4.44 22.31 4.31
N LEU A 476 -4.12 21.12 3.80
CA LEU A 476 -4.53 20.65 2.47
C LEU A 476 -5.74 19.71 2.55
N SER A 477 -6.41 19.64 3.68
CA SER A 477 -7.58 18.77 3.88
C SER A 477 -8.71 19.20 2.95
N PRO A 478 -9.32 18.28 2.16
CA PRO A 478 -10.46 18.65 1.33
C PRO A 478 -11.67 19.00 2.17
N LEU A 479 -12.46 19.93 1.67
CA LEU A 479 -13.73 20.37 2.30
C LEU A 479 -14.73 19.23 2.48
N LYS A 480 -14.70 18.23 1.59
CA LYS A 480 -15.53 17.03 1.67
C LYS A 480 -14.63 15.82 1.96
N ARG A 481 -14.84 15.19 3.10
CA ARG A 481 -14.12 13.98 3.51
C ARG A 481 -14.79 12.74 2.92
N ASN A 482 -13.97 11.81 2.45
CA ASN A 482 -14.40 10.46 2.10
C ASN A 482 -14.30 9.55 3.37
N PRO A 483 -14.78 8.31 3.35
CA PRO A 483 -14.60 7.36 4.46
C PRO A 483 -13.12 7.12 4.80
N CYS A 484 -12.79 7.07 6.07
CA CYS A 484 -11.41 6.94 6.56
C CYS A 484 -10.71 5.70 5.98
N TRP A 485 -9.58 5.92 5.31
CA TRP A 485 -8.80 4.86 4.70
C TRP A 485 -8.19 3.90 5.72
N HIS A 486 -7.69 4.45 6.82
CA HIS A 486 -7.05 3.64 7.88
C HIS A 486 -8.03 2.66 8.51
N LEU A 487 -9.24 3.09 8.85
CA LEU A 487 -10.27 2.21 9.42
C LEU A 487 -10.72 1.09 8.50
N LYS A 488 -10.48 1.23 7.18
CA LYS A 488 -10.83 0.20 6.20
C LYS A 488 -9.75 -0.86 6.02
N ARG A 489 -8.50 -0.53 6.35
CA ARG A 489 -7.33 -1.30 5.96
C ARG A 489 -6.37 -1.59 7.10
N ASP A 490 -6.24 -0.67 8.07
CA ASP A 490 -5.17 -0.71 9.04
C ASP A 490 -5.66 -1.26 10.39
N MET A 491 -4.78 -1.99 11.07
CA MET A 491 -4.98 -2.43 12.45
C MET A 491 -3.75 -2.06 13.27
N VAL A 492 -3.96 -1.42 14.41
CA VAL A 492 -2.92 -1.12 15.38
C VAL A 492 -2.95 -2.16 16.48
N VAL A 493 -1.81 -2.73 16.84
CA VAL A 493 -1.67 -3.70 17.93
C VAL A 493 -0.59 -3.24 18.89
N LEU A 494 -0.94 -3.04 20.15
CA LEU A 494 0.00 -2.63 21.18
C LEU A 494 0.81 -3.82 21.72
N TRP A 495 1.91 -3.54 22.41
CA TRP A 495 2.84 -4.54 22.98
C TRP A 495 2.16 -5.56 23.90
N ASN A 496 1.05 -5.21 24.53
CA ASN A 496 0.25 -6.06 25.43
C ASN A 496 -0.94 -6.77 24.73
N GLY A 497 -1.03 -6.62 23.40
CA GLY A 497 -2.11 -7.22 22.59
C GLY A 497 -3.37 -6.37 22.45
N ASP A 498 -3.45 -5.23 23.11
CA ASP A 498 -4.60 -4.34 22.97
C ASP A 498 -4.66 -3.73 21.58
N VAL A 499 -5.87 -3.60 21.04
CA VAL A 499 -6.15 -3.02 19.74
C VAL A 499 -6.99 -1.75 19.94
N PRO A 500 -6.40 -0.55 19.80
CA PRO A 500 -7.19 0.68 19.75
C PRO A 500 -7.99 0.75 18.44
N LEU A 501 -9.01 1.59 18.40
CA LEU A 501 -9.85 1.75 17.22
C LEU A 501 -9.02 2.23 16.00
N CYS A 502 -8.13 3.17 16.21
CA CYS A 502 -7.12 3.63 15.24
C CYS A 502 -5.93 4.22 16.00
N ARG A 503 -4.87 4.60 15.29
CA ARG A 503 -3.66 5.20 15.88
C ARG A 503 -3.91 6.53 16.59
N GLU A 504 -4.97 7.26 16.25
CA GLU A 504 -5.35 8.53 16.91
C GLU A 504 -5.89 8.33 18.34
N TRP A 505 -6.26 7.10 18.70
CA TRP A 505 -6.85 6.74 19.99
C TRP A 505 -5.81 6.18 20.98
N ILE A 506 -4.68 6.83 21.06
CA ILE A 506 -3.58 6.46 21.96
C ILE A 506 -4.06 6.46 23.41
N LEU A 507 -3.80 5.36 24.13
CA LEU A 507 -4.16 5.15 25.53
C LEU A 507 -5.67 5.25 25.87
N ASP A 508 -6.52 5.25 24.85
CA ASP A 508 -7.97 5.18 24.99
C ASP A 508 -8.48 3.72 25.02
N ARG A 509 -9.75 3.53 24.81
CA ARG A 509 -10.37 2.20 24.88
C ARG A 509 -9.83 1.26 23.81
N SER A 510 -9.54 0.03 24.22
CA SER A 510 -9.29 -1.07 23.31
C SER A 510 -10.61 -1.65 22.79
N VAL A 511 -10.66 -1.95 21.49
CA VAL A 511 -11.77 -2.69 20.87
C VAL A 511 -11.74 -4.16 21.27
N GLY A 512 -10.53 -4.69 21.50
CA GLY A 512 -10.27 -6.05 21.93
C GLY A 512 -8.79 -6.27 22.20
N ASN A 513 -8.44 -7.50 22.57
CA ASN A 513 -7.06 -7.93 22.80
C ASN A 513 -6.77 -9.19 21.99
N VAL A 514 -5.78 -9.11 21.09
CA VAL A 514 -5.42 -10.21 20.17
C VAL A 514 -4.71 -11.39 20.85
N PHE A 515 -4.37 -11.27 22.13
CA PHE A 515 -3.87 -12.39 22.94
C PHE A 515 -4.97 -13.14 23.67
N GLU A 516 -6.17 -12.56 23.75
CA GLU A 516 -7.35 -13.13 24.41
C GLU A 516 -8.40 -13.65 23.44
N MET A 517 -8.42 -13.10 22.22
CA MET A 517 -9.36 -13.46 21.16
C MET A 517 -8.68 -13.49 19.79
N SER A 518 -9.33 -14.10 18.80
CA SER A 518 -8.76 -14.14 17.44
C SER A 518 -8.68 -12.74 16.82
N ILE A 519 -7.65 -12.51 16.02
CA ILE A 519 -7.49 -11.25 15.29
C ILE A 519 -8.68 -10.97 14.35
N ARG A 520 -9.33 -12.01 13.82
CA ARG A 520 -10.55 -11.90 13.02
C ARG A 520 -11.71 -11.37 13.87
N ASP A 521 -11.92 -11.92 15.07
CA ASP A 521 -13.00 -11.44 15.95
C ASP A 521 -12.79 -9.98 16.36
N VAL A 522 -11.53 -9.56 16.57
CA VAL A 522 -11.21 -8.15 16.84
C VAL A 522 -11.53 -7.30 15.62
N TRP A 523 -11.11 -7.72 14.42
CA TRP A 523 -11.39 -7.00 13.17
C TRP A 523 -12.89 -6.89 12.89
N ASP A 524 -13.63 -7.98 13.10
CA ASP A 524 -15.08 -8.01 12.90
C ASP A 524 -15.81 -7.13 13.95
N LYS A 525 -15.32 -7.06 15.18
CA LYS A 525 -15.81 -6.09 16.18
C LYS A 525 -15.56 -4.63 15.77
N MET A 526 -14.47 -4.35 15.08
CA MET A 526 -14.22 -3.03 14.50
C MET A 526 -15.19 -2.72 13.34
N GLU A 527 -15.80 -3.73 12.68
CA GLU A 527 -16.85 -3.55 11.67
C GLU A 527 -18.23 -3.39 12.30
N SER A 528 -18.50 -4.15 13.34
CA SER A 528 -19.71 -4.10 14.16
C SER A 528 -19.31 -3.73 15.58
N PRO A 529 -18.75 -2.60 15.85
CA PRO A 529 -18.79 -2.20 17.24
C PRO A 529 -20.25 -2.19 17.60
N SER A 530 -20.56 -2.57 18.77
CA SER A 530 -21.89 -2.31 19.30
C SER A 530 -22.20 -0.90 18.87
N GLN A 531 -23.10 -0.72 17.95
CA GLN A 531 -23.39 0.48 17.12
C GLN A 531 -23.05 1.88 17.69
N ARG A 532 -22.27 1.87 18.74
CA ARG A 532 -21.86 2.99 19.60
C ARG A 532 -20.46 3.51 19.32
N ASP A 533 -19.63 2.78 18.59
CA ASP A 533 -18.22 3.13 18.46
C ASP A 533 -17.77 3.34 17.02
N ILE A 534 -18.62 3.14 16.00
CA ILE A 534 -18.23 3.21 14.59
C ILE A 534 -19.16 3.96 13.66
N ASP A 535 -20.07 4.73 14.11
CA ASP A 535 -20.62 5.75 13.23
C ASP A 535 -19.69 6.95 13.11
N CYS A 536 -18.38 6.70 13.28
CA CYS A 536 -17.43 7.69 12.91
C CYS A 536 -17.30 7.71 11.40
N CYS A 537 -17.95 8.59 10.90
CA CYS A 537 -17.94 8.93 9.54
C CYS A 537 -18.96 8.19 8.79
N ASN A 538 -19.90 8.73 8.48
CA ASN A 538 -20.61 8.31 7.41
C ASN A 538 -19.73 7.95 6.40
N CYS A 539 -18.70 8.00 6.71
CA CYS A 539 -17.64 7.41 7.21
C CYS A 539 -17.83 6.52 8.30
N LEU A 540 -18.16 6.42 9.13
CA LEU A 540 -17.98 5.79 10.33
C LEU A 540 -17.95 6.80 11.48
N CYS A 541 -18.32 8.04 11.34
CA CYS A 541 -18.19 9.04 12.37
C CYS A 541 -19.52 9.59 12.90
N SER A 542 -20.66 9.01 12.61
CA SER A 542 -21.96 9.46 13.11
C SER A 542 -22.58 8.46 14.06
N ASN A 543 -22.10 8.36 15.32
CA ASN A 543 -22.79 7.58 16.34
C ASN A 543 -23.53 8.45 17.35
N PRO A 544 -24.87 8.30 17.46
CA PRO A 544 -25.69 9.12 18.34
C PRO A 544 -25.62 8.72 19.83
N SER A 545 -24.77 7.78 20.26
CA SER A 545 -24.74 7.30 21.64
C SER A 545 -23.42 7.49 22.40
N LEU A 546 -22.39 8.07 21.75
CA LEU A 546 -21.31 8.73 22.49
C LEU A 546 -21.77 10.15 22.85
N PRO A 547 -21.29 10.75 23.94
CA PRO A 547 -21.52 12.18 24.13
C PRO A 547 -21.02 12.84 22.83
N GLU A 548 -21.93 13.48 22.11
CA GLU A 548 -21.81 14.04 20.75
C GLU A 548 -20.52 14.87 20.53
N SER A 549 -19.89 15.32 21.59
CA SER A 549 -18.72 16.18 21.57
C SER A 549 -17.36 15.51 21.40
N SER A 550 -17.20 14.20 21.67
CA SER A 550 -15.84 13.64 21.76
C SER A 550 -15.35 12.90 20.53
N PHE A 551 -16.27 12.31 19.74
CA PHE A 551 -15.91 11.53 18.55
C PHE A 551 -15.91 12.39 17.29
N ASP A 552 -16.95 13.18 17.09
CA ASP A 552 -17.06 14.10 15.94
C ASP A 552 -15.93 15.16 15.96
N GLU A 553 -15.53 15.60 17.16
CA GLU A 553 -14.41 16.52 17.32
C GLU A 553 -13.06 15.86 16.95
N LYS A 554 -12.79 14.61 17.40
CA LYS A 554 -11.52 13.93 17.09
C LYS A 554 -11.40 13.58 15.61
N CYS A 555 -12.36 12.86 15.04
CA CYS A 555 -12.30 12.50 13.62
C CYS A 555 -12.47 13.71 12.70
N GLY A 556 -13.23 14.72 13.11
CA GLY A 556 -13.33 15.99 12.41
C GLY A 556 -12.02 16.74 12.32
N ALA A 557 -11.15 16.58 13.31
CA ALA A 557 -9.82 17.19 13.36
C ALA A 557 -8.70 16.28 12.81
N CYS A 558 -8.98 15.00 12.52
CA CYS A 558 -7.97 14.04 12.07
C CYS A 558 -7.39 14.41 10.71
N ASP A 559 -6.06 14.46 10.62
CA ASP A 559 -5.31 14.77 9.41
C ASP A 559 -4.74 13.54 8.71
N GLU A 560 -4.62 12.40 9.40
CA GLU A 560 -4.12 11.13 8.86
C GLU A 560 -4.95 10.57 7.70
N TYR A 561 -6.13 11.10 7.52
CA TYR A 561 -7.03 10.80 6.42
C TYR A 561 -6.38 10.83 5.03
N TYR A 562 -5.36 11.66 4.84
CA TYR A 562 -4.67 11.89 3.57
C TYR A 562 -3.24 11.36 3.52
N THR A 563 -2.74 10.77 4.59
CA THR A 563 -1.41 10.17 4.53
C THR A 563 -1.40 8.97 3.60
N TYR A 564 -0.38 8.93 2.77
CA TYR A 564 -0.12 7.79 1.91
C TYR A 564 0.71 6.80 2.72
N ASN A 565 0.07 5.72 3.12
CA ASN A 565 0.83 4.57 3.57
C ASN A 565 1.13 3.70 2.34
N PHE A 566 2.27 3.13 2.35
CA PHE A 566 2.86 2.29 1.29
C PHE A 566 1.96 1.15 0.83
#